data_7bb79c733eff39c3f552e52b991f534a
#
_entry.id   7bb79c733eff39c3f552e52b991f534a
#
_cell.length_a   1.000
_cell.length_b   1.000
_cell.length_c   1.000
_cell.angle_alpha   90.00
_cell.angle_beta   90.00
_cell.angle_gamma   90.00
#
_symmetry.space_group_name_H-M   'P 1'
#
loop_
_entity.id
_entity.type
_entity.pdbx_description
1 polymer ?
#
loop_
_entity_poly.entity_id
_entity_poly.type
_entity_poly.pdbx_seq_one_letter_code
_entity_poly.pdbx_strand_id
1 'polypeptide(L)'
;MKKTVQGRIREVQKVLRGVTPTHYRLRSRLYSLFVVTLAIDVVASLLIFLFERHADRTEITNIGDSLFWTSTQLLTVSSQLPNPISTPARVLDIFLQAWAISVVAILAGSFASFFHVRGLERASAGAQPGAQSGAGQ
;
A
#
# COMPACT_ATOMS: atom_id res chain seq x y z
N MET A 1 1.59 -40.53 22.51
CA MET A 1 2.53 -39.61 21.83
C MET A 1 2.11 -39.20 20.38
N LYS A 2 1.45 -40.04 19.57
CA LYS A 2 1.08 -39.71 18.18
C LYS A 2 0.01 -38.62 18.02
N LYS A 3 -0.96 -38.50 18.97
CA LYS A 3 -2.06 -37.47 18.91
C LYS A 3 -1.55 -36.04 19.11
N THR A 4 -0.48 -35.83 19.87
CA THR A 4 0.06 -34.48 20.17
C THR A 4 0.82 -33.90 18.98
N VAL A 5 1.48 -34.71 18.17
CA VAL A 5 2.22 -34.29 16.98
C VAL A 5 1.27 -33.89 15.86
N GLN A 6 0.19 -34.64 15.65
CA GLN A 6 -0.82 -34.30 14.64
C GLN A 6 -1.58 -33.01 14.97
N GLY A 7 -1.80 -32.71 16.27
CA GLY A 7 -2.36 -31.43 16.71
C GLY A 7 -1.48 -30.24 16.33
N ARG A 8 -0.17 -30.36 16.59
CA ARG A 8 0.79 -29.30 16.25
C ARG A 8 0.96 -29.07 14.74
N ILE A 9 0.94 -30.14 13.95
CA ILE A 9 1.01 -30.03 12.49
C ILE A 9 -0.24 -29.32 11.92
N ARG A 10 -1.41 -29.59 12.46
CA ARG A 10 -2.65 -28.88 12.06
C ARG A 10 -2.65 -27.40 12.46
N GLU A 11 -2.08 -27.06 13.61
CA GLU A 11 -1.92 -25.66 14.02
C GLU A 11 -0.92 -24.92 13.15
N VAL A 12 0.23 -25.52 12.83
CA VAL A 12 1.22 -24.95 11.91
C VAL A 12 0.62 -24.77 10.52
N GLN A 13 -0.19 -25.70 10.03
CA GLN A 13 -0.88 -25.57 8.74
C GLN A 13 -1.94 -24.47 8.77
N LYS A 14 -2.64 -24.24 9.90
CA LYS A 14 -3.57 -23.11 10.05
C LYS A 14 -2.83 -21.77 10.06
N VAL A 15 -1.66 -21.69 10.67
CA VAL A 15 -0.80 -20.51 10.68
C VAL A 15 -0.20 -20.25 9.29
N LEU A 16 0.22 -21.30 8.58
CA LEU A 16 0.76 -21.18 7.21
C LEU A 16 -0.30 -20.87 6.15
N ARG A 17 -1.55 -21.27 6.34
CA ARG A 17 -2.65 -20.92 5.44
C ARG A 17 -3.17 -19.50 5.62
N GLY A 18 -2.75 -18.75 6.66
CA GLY A 18 -2.89 -17.29 6.79
C GLY A 18 -4.28 -16.70 6.47
N VAL A 19 -5.36 -17.49 6.59
CA VAL A 19 -6.70 -17.04 6.23
C VAL A 19 -7.39 -16.48 7.48
N THR A 20 -6.81 -15.44 8.06
CA THR A 20 -7.58 -14.57 8.93
C THR A 20 -8.29 -13.53 8.07
N PRO A 21 -9.58 -13.25 8.32
CA PRO A 21 -10.37 -12.26 7.56
C PRO A 21 -9.70 -10.87 7.51
N THR A 22 -8.85 -10.56 8.48
CA THR A 22 -8.07 -9.34 8.56
C THR A 22 -7.01 -9.23 7.44
N HIS A 23 -6.33 -10.33 7.09
CA HIS A 23 -5.35 -10.35 6.00
C HIS A 23 -6.00 -10.16 4.62
N TYR A 24 -7.18 -10.74 4.41
CA TYR A 24 -7.91 -10.58 3.16
C TYR A 24 -8.35 -9.12 2.95
N ARG A 25 -8.86 -8.47 3.98
CA ARG A 25 -9.29 -7.06 3.92
C ARG A 25 -8.13 -6.10 3.66
N LEU A 26 -6.99 -6.33 4.31
CA LEU A 26 -5.80 -5.52 4.07
C LEU A 26 -5.29 -5.69 2.64
N ARG A 27 -5.16 -6.93 2.18
CA ARG A 27 -4.71 -7.25 0.81
C ARG A 27 -5.63 -6.65 -0.24
N SER A 28 -6.96 -6.74 -0.05
CA SER A 28 -7.93 -6.16 -0.97
C SER A 28 -7.82 -4.65 -1.05
N ARG A 29 -7.65 -3.96 0.09
CA ARG A 29 -7.45 -2.50 0.13
C ARG A 29 -6.16 -2.08 -0.56
N LEU A 30 -5.05 -2.77 -0.29
CA LEU A 30 -3.76 -2.50 -0.92
C LEU A 30 -3.83 -2.70 -2.44
N TYR A 31 -4.46 -3.79 -2.89
CA TYR A 31 -4.65 -4.06 -4.31
C TYR A 31 -5.52 -3.00 -4.99
N SER A 32 -6.65 -2.64 -4.38
CA SER A 32 -7.52 -1.58 -4.91
C SER A 32 -6.79 -0.24 -5.00
N LEU A 33 -6.03 0.14 -3.96
CA LEU A 33 -5.25 1.37 -3.94
C LEU A 33 -4.18 1.36 -5.04
N PHE A 34 -3.48 0.24 -5.23
CA PHE A 34 -2.49 0.06 -6.30
C PHE A 34 -3.12 0.22 -7.69
N VAL A 35 -4.25 -0.46 -7.95
CA VAL A 35 -4.95 -0.38 -9.24
C VAL A 35 -5.43 1.03 -9.53
N VAL A 36 -6.00 1.73 -8.53
CA VAL A 36 -6.44 3.12 -8.68
C VAL A 36 -5.26 4.05 -8.95
N THR A 37 -4.15 3.88 -8.22
CA THR A 37 -2.95 4.69 -8.44
C THR A 37 -2.35 4.45 -9.83
N LEU A 38 -2.32 3.21 -10.30
CA LEU A 38 -1.88 2.88 -11.66
C LEU A 38 -2.79 3.51 -12.74
N ALA A 39 -4.11 3.49 -12.52
CA ALA A 39 -5.05 4.15 -13.43
C ALA A 39 -4.84 5.67 -13.47
N ILE A 40 -4.60 6.29 -12.32
CA ILE A 40 -4.27 7.72 -12.22
C ILE A 40 -2.95 8.01 -12.95
N ASP A 41 -1.93 7.17 -12.80
CA ASP A 41 -0.63 7.32 -13.47
C ASP A 41 -0.79 7.34 -14.99
N VAL A 42 -1.52 6.38 -15.55
CA VAL A 42 -1.78 6.31 -17.01
C VAL A 42 -2.54 7.52 -17.50
N VAL A 43 -3.61 7.93 -16.81
CA VAL A 43 -4.41 9.09 -17.20
C VAL A 43 -3.59 10.38 -17.09
N ALA A 44 -2.86 10.56 -15.99
CA ALA A 44 -2.04 11.73 -15.77
C ALA A 44 -0.90 11.84 -16.79
N SER A 45 -0.24 10.74 -17.13
CA SER A 45 0.83 10.74 -18.14
C SER A 45 0.31 11.13 -19.52
N LEU A 46 -0.90 10.70 -19.90
CA LEU A 46 -1.53 11.15 -21.14
C LEU A 46 -1.83 12.66 -21.11
N LEU A 47 -2.35 13.17 -20.00
CA LEU A 47 -2.65 14.59 -19.85
C LEU A 47 -1.38 15.45 -19.85
N ILE A 48 -0.33 15.03 -19.11
CA ILE A 48 0.97 15.70 -19.10
C ILE A 48 1.55 15.74 -20.52
N PHE A 49 1.55 14.62 -21.23
CA PHE A 49 2.01 14.58 -22.62
C PHE A 49 1.23 15.56 -23.52
N LEU A 50 -0.11 15.59 -23.41
CA LEU A 50 -0.95 16.49 -24.21
C LEU A 50 -0.69 17.97 -23.89
N PHE A 51 -0.44 18.31 -22.62
CA PHE A 51 -0.18 19.68 -22.20
C PHE A 51 1.25 20.15 -22.55
N GLU A 52 2.24 19.24 -22.45
CA GLU A 52 3.64 19.58 -22.66
C GLU A 52 4.08 19.47 -24.12
N ARG A 53 3.48 18.63 -24.95
CA ARG A 53 3.95 18.36 -26.33
C ARG A 53 4.08 19.60 -27.23
N HIS A 54 3.46 20.71 -26.87
CA HIS A 54 3.53 21.98 -27.60
C HIS A 54 4.18 23.11 -26.78
N ALA A 55 4.70 22.79 -25.60
CA ALA A 55 5.38 23.77 -24.77
C ALA A 55 6.82 23.96 -25.25
N ASP A 56 7.23 25.22 -25.45
CA ASP A 56 8.61 25.55 -25.81
C ASP A 56 9.56 25.18 -24.67
N ARG A 57 10.65 24.46 -24.99
CA ARG A 57 11.69 24.05 -24.05
C ARG A 57 11.29 22.98 -23.03
N THR A 58 10.22 22.23 -23.26
CA THR A 58 9.93 21.06 -22.42
C THR A 58 10.88 19.92 -22.72
N GLU A 59 11.26 19.15 -21.70
CA GLU A 59 12.01 17.90 -21.88
C GLU A 59 11.08 16.67 -21.93
N ILE A 60 9.78 16.86 -21.66
CA ILE A 60 8.76 15.82 -21.76
C ILE A 60 8.25 15.77 -23.20
N THR A 61 8.99 15.09 -24.06
CA THR A 61 8.76 15.12 -25.51
C THR A 61 7.94 13.95 -26.04
N ASN A 62 7.87 12.88 -25.30
CA ASN A 62 7.14 11.66 -25.68
C ASN A 62 6.33 11.09 -24.51
N ILE A 63 5.49 10.09 -24.80
CA ILE A 63 4.63 9.45 -23.81
C ILE A 63 5.44 8.68 -22.75
N GLY A 64 6.62 8.16 -23.12
CA GLY A 64 7.52 7.47 -22.19
C GLY A 64 8.09 8.41 -21.14
N ASP A 65 8.50 9.60 -21.54
CA ASP A 65 9.01 10.64 -20.63
C ASP A 65 7.91 11.08 -19.66
N SER A 66 6.68 11.30 -20.16
CA SER A 66 5.55 11.69 -19.32
C SER A 66 5.15 10.57 -18.36
N LEU A 67 5.16 9.31 -18.77
CA LEU A 67 4.89 8.17 -17.91
C LEU A 67 5.97 8.03 -16.83
N PHE A 68 7.24 8.15 -17.20
CA PHE A 68 8.34 8.11 -16.24
C PHE A 68 8.22 9.25 -15.21
N TRP A 69 7.94 10.47 -15.68
CA TRP A 69 7.79 11.62 -14.81
C TRP A 69 6.61 11.46 -13.83
N THR A 70 5.40 11.09 -14.31
CA THR A 70 4.22 10.89 -13.45
C THR A 70 4.40 9.76 -12.46
N SER A 71 5.01 8.64 -12.89
CA SER A 71 5.31 7.52 -11.98
C SER A 71 6.27 7.94 -10.86
N THR A 72 7.29 8.74 -11.15
CA THR A 72 8.21 9.24 -10.12
C THR A 72 7.53 10.21 -9.15
N GLN A 73 6.60 11.05 -9.61
CA GLN A 73 5.79 11.91 -8.74
C GLN A 73 4.88 11.10 -7.81
N LEU A 74 4.22 10.06 -8.33
CA LEU A 74 3.37 9.18 -7.53
C LEU A 74 4.15 8.32 -6.53
N LEU A 75 5.40 7.99 -6.83
CA LEU A 75 6.31 7.29 -5.91
C LEU A 75 6.99 8.23 -4.91
N THR A 76 6.70 9.54 -4.96
CA THR A 76 7.35 10.58 -4.14
C THR A 76 8.87 10.60 -4.29
N VAL A 77 9.36 10.17 -5.44
CA VAL A 77 10.80 10.20 -5.80
C VAL A 77 11.03 11.37 -6.74
N SER A 78 12.09 12.12 -6.50
CA SER A 78 12.47 13.21 -7.39
C SER A 78 12.75 12.68 -8.79
N SER A 79 12.06 13.20 -9.80
CA SER A 79 12.32 12.88 -11.20
C SER A 79 13.68 13.46 -11.64
N GLN A 80 14.37 12.75 -12.53
CA GLN A 80 15.54 13.30 -13.22
C GLN A 80 15.14 14.24 -14.36
N LEU A 81 13.89 14.18 -14.81
CA LEU A 81 13.33 15.11 -15.77
C LEU A 81 12.89 16.39 -15.06
N PRO A 82 13.07 17.57 -15.70
CA PRO A 82 12.56 18.83 -15.20
C PRO A 82 11.03 18.80 -15.02
N ASN A 83 10.56 19.66 -14.13
CA ASN A 83 9.13 19.82 -13.92
C ASN A 83 8.45 20.39 -15.17
N PRO A 84 7.16 20.06 -15.40
CA PRO A 84 6.39 20.59 -16.51
C PRO A 84 6.39 22.12 -16.54
N ILE A 85 6.43 22.68 -17.75
CA ILE A 85 6.49 24.13 -17.98
C ILE A 85 5.09 24.72 -18.12
N SER A 86 4.17 23.97 -18.73
CA SER A 86 2.79 24.45 -18.96
C SER A 86 2.00 24.59 -17.66
N THR A 87 1.21 25.66 -17.55
CA THR A 87 0.38 25.90 -16.36
C THR A 87 -0.59 24.76 -16.05
N PRO A 88 -1.32 24.16 -17.02
CA PRO A 88 -2.21 23.04 -16.69
C PRO A 88 -1.46 21.80 -16.18
N ALA A 89 -0.27 21.50 -16.71
CA ALA A 89 0.54 20.40 -16.23
C ALA A 89 1.06 20.63 -14.79
N ARG A 90 1.41 21.88 -14.44
CA ARG A 90 1.81 22.26 -13.08
C ARG A 90 0.67 22.14 -12.08
N VAL A 91 -0.56 22.47 -12.47
CA VAL A 91 -1.75 22.27 -11.63
C VAL A 91 -1.99 20.78 -11.43
N LEU A 92 -1.88 19.97 -12.49
CA LEU A 92 -2.02 18.52 -12.39
C LEU A 92 -0.96 17.90 -11.47
N ASP A 93 0.29 18.40 -11.50
CA ASP A 93 1.37 18.00 -10.61
C ASP A 93 0.99 18.14 -9.13
N ILE A 94 0.39 19.27 -8.74
CA ILE A 94 -0.07 19.48 -7.37
C ILE A 94 -1.09 18.40 -6.94
N PHE A 95 -2.03 18.04 -7.83
CA PHE A 95 -2.99 16.97 -7.55
C PHE A 95 -2.32 15.60 -7.42
N LEU A 96 -1.33 15.30 -8.27
CA LEU A 96 -0.57 14.05 -8.20
C LEU A 96 0.21 13.94 -6.87
N GLN A 97 0.86 15.02 -6.45
CA GLN A 97 1.58 15.07 -5.17
C GLN A 97 0.64 14.90 -3.97
N ALA A 98 -0.51 15.59 -3.97
CA ALA A 98 -1.52 15.44 -2.94
C ALA A 98 -2.07 14.00 -2.87
N TRP A 99 -2.31 13.37 -4.03
CA TRP A 99 -2.68 11.97 -4.11
C TRP A 99 -1.60 11.05 -3.55
N ALA A 100 -0.34 11.23 -3.95
CA ALA A 100 0.80 10.42 -3.50
C ALA A 100 0.94 10.46 -1.97
N ILE A 101 0.87 11.64 -1.36
CA ILE A 101 0.91 11.81 0.10
C ILE A 101 -0.27 11.08 0.76
N SER A 102 -1.48 11.19 0.18
CA SER A 102 -2.66 10.50 0.69
C SER A 102 -2.52 8.98 0.64
N VAL A 103 -1.94 8.44 -0.43
CA VAL A 103 -1.65 7.00 -0.58
C VAL A 103 -0.69 6.55 0.52
N VAL A 104 0.40 7.28 0.75
CA VAL A 104 1.38 6.96 1.82
C VAL A 104 0.71 6.98 3.19
N ALA A 105 -0.13 7.98 3.47
CA ALA A 105 -0.86 8.07 4.74
C ALA A 105 -1.84 6.89 4.94
N ILE A 106 -2.57 6.48 3.90
CA ILE A 106 -3.47 5.32 3.93
C ILE A 106 -2.69 4.03 4.18
N LEU A 107 -1.55 3.86 3.52
CA LEU A 107 -0.67 2.70 3.72
C LEU A 107 -0.17 2.64 5.16
N ALA A 108 0.38 3.75 5.67
CA ALA A 108 0.89 3.85 7.04
C ALA A 108 -0.21 3.55 8.07
N GLY A 109 -1.40 4.13 7.91
CA GLY A 109 -2.56 3.85 8.78
C GLY A 109 -3.02 2.39 8.73
N SER A 110 -2.98 1.77 7.54
CA SER A 110 -3.34 0.36 7.37
C SER A 110 -2.36 -0.57 8.08
N PHE A 111 -1.06 -0.29 8.01
CA PHE A 111 -0.04 -1.05 8.73
C PHE A 111 -0.13 -0.84 10.25
N ALA A 112 -0.32 0.40 10.71
CA ALA A 112 -0.48 0.71 12.13
C ALA A 112 -1.67 -0.04 12.74
N SER A 113 -2.82 -0.03 12.06
CA SER A 113 -4.01 -0.78 12.46
C SER A 113 -3.75 -2.29 12.53
N PHE A 114 -3.05 -2.85 11.55
CA PHE A 114 -2.69 -4.27 11.54
C PHE A 114 -1.82 -4.68 12.72
N PHE A 115 -0.80 -3.89 13.04
CA PHE A 115 0.09 -4.17 14.18
C PHE A 115 -0.63 -4.00 15.52
N HIS A 116 -1.53 -3.02 15.62
CA HIS A 116 -2.32 -2.79 16.84
C HIS A 116 -3.21 -4.00 17.16
N VAL A 117 -3.96 -4.50 16.19
CA VAL A 117 -4.82 -5.69 16.35
C VAL A 117 -4.01 -6.91 16.77
N ARG A 118 -2.85 -7.14 16.13
CA ARG A 118 -1.95 -8.25 16.52
C ARG A 118 -1.35 -8.10 17.91
N GLY A 119 -1.07 -6.87 18.34
CA GLY A 119 -0.63 -6.58 19.72
C GLY A 119 -1.67 -7.00 20.74
N LEU A 120 -2.94 -6.65 20.52
CA LEU A 120 -4.06 -7.02 21.39
C LEU A 120 -4.28 -8.53 21.42
N GLU A 121 -4.23 -9.23 20.29
CA GLU A 121 -4.37 -10.69 20.23
C GLU A 121 -3.27 -11.41 21.05
N ARG A 122 -2.03 -10.91 21.01
CA ARG A 122 -0.92 -11.45 21.81
C ARG A 122 -1.09 -11.18 23.29
N ALA A 123 -1.54 -9.99 23.66
CA ALA A 123 -1.78 -9.64 25.04
C ALA A 123 -2.91 -10.50 25.67
N SER A 124 -3.99 -10.72 24.93
CA SER A 124 -5.09 -11.58 25.39
C SER A 124 -4.70 -13.06 25.48
N ALA A 125 -3.84 -13.56 24.58
CA ALA A 125 -3.33 -14.92 24.62
C ALA A 125 -2.35 -15.14 25.79
N GLY A 126 -1.58 -14.13 26.17
CA GLY A 126 -0.66 -14.18 27.32
C GLY A 126 -1.32 -14.01 28.67
N ALA A 127 -2.55 -13.47 28.74
CA ALA A 127 -3.31 -13.26 29.96
C ALA A 127 -4.08 -14.51 30.45
N GLN A 128 -4.00 -15.64 29.76
CA GLN A 128 -4.67 -16.91 30.10
C GLN A 128 -3.74 -18.07 30.56
N PRO A 129 -2.73 -17.90 31.43
CA PRO A 129 -2.09 -19.02 32.09
C PRO A 129 -2.47 -19.01 33.58
N GLY A 130 -3.50 -19.72 34.02
CA GLY A 130 -3.67 -19.91 35.45
C GLY A 130 -5.03 -20.35 35.96
N ALA A 131 -6.08 -20.42 35.14
CA ALA A 131 -7.42 -20.74 35.62
C ALA A 131 -7.74 -22.25 35.76
N GLN A 132 -6.79 -23.15 35.46
CA GLN A 132 -7.04 -24.60 35.55
C GLN A 132 -6.15 -25.37 36.54
N SER A 133 -5.44 -24.70 37.44
CA SER A 133 -4.62 -25.40 38.43
C SER A 133 -5.18 -25.43 39.85
N GLY A 134 -6.45 -25.05 40.07
CA GLY A 134 -7.02 -24.91 41.40
C GLY A 134 -8.24 -25.77 41.72
N ALA A 135 -8.62 -26.73 40.91
CA ALA A 135 -9.78 -27.61 41.17
C ALA A 135 -9.36 -29.08 41.21
N GLY A 136 -8.56 -29.46 42.25
CA GLY A 136 -8.10 -30.84 42.43
C GLY A 136 -7.38 -31.03 43.78
N GLN A 137 -8.07 -30.76 44.87
CA GLN A 137 -7.76 -31.38 46.21
C GLN A 137 -9.08 -31.62 46.93
#